data_ab5a1908aa12ac156898caca220fcdc4
#
_entry.id   ab5a1908aa12ac156898caca220fcdc4
#
_cell.length_a   1.000
_cell.length_b   1.000
_cell.length_c   1.000
_cell.angle_alpha   90.00
_cell.angle_beta   90.00
_cell.angle_gamma   90.00
#
_symmetry.space_group_name_H-M   'P 1'
#
loop_
_entity.id
_entity.type
_entity.pdbx_description
1 polymer ?
#
loop_
_entity_poly.entity_id
_entity_poly.type
_entity_poly.pdbx_seq_one_letter_code
_entity_poly.pdbx_strand_id
1 'polypeptide(L)'
;MKVAFVMGSDSDLEIVRPAIEIVKSFGVEISVRVISAHRTPNIAEDFAKNAEKNRFGVIVAAAGKAAHLAGVLAAYTTLPVVALPVSAKTLDGLDALLAMVQMPPGIPVACVGIDAGLNAGLLALQILGVSDNNIAFKLKEYKENMAKKVIEKDKKVSESF
;
A
#
# COMPACT_ATOMS: atom_id res chain seq x y z
N MET A 1 -4.74 -15.85 -1.70
CA MET A 1 -3.56 -15.04 -1.27
C MET A 1 -4.05 -13.96 -0.32
N LYS A 2 -3.19 -13.43 0.53
CA LYS A 2 -3.52 -12.35 1.47
C LYS A 2 -2.55 -11.17 1.32
N VAL A 3 -2.93 -10.00 1.84
CA VAL A 3 -2.11 -8.79 1.82
C VAL A 3 -1.51 -8.56 3.21
N ALA A 4 -0.21 -8.29 3.25
CA ALA A 4 0.45 -7.83 4.46
C ALA A 4 0.50 -6.31 4.49
N PHE A 5 0.12 -5.71 5.61
CA PHE A 5 0.33 -4.30 5.91
C PHE A 5 1.40 -4.20 6.99
N VAL A 6 2.53 -3.61 6.66
CA VAL A 6 3.68 -3.43 7.56
C VAL A 6 3.94 -1.94 7.72
N MET A 7 3.97 -1.46 8.94
CA MET A 7 4.24 -0.04 9.24
C MET A 7 5.43 0.11 10.18
N GLY A 8 6.22 1.16 9.99
CA GLY A 8 7.42 1.43 10.80
C GLY A 8 7.12 1.86 12.22
N SER A 9 5.92 2.39 12.45
CA SER A 9 5.40 2.85 13.74
C SER A 9 3.88 2.64 13.79
N ASP A 10 3.33 2.47 14.98
CA ASP A 10 1.89 2.46 15.24
C ASP A 10 1.22 3.82 14.92
N SER A 11 1.98 4.90 14.97
CA SER A 11 1.52 6.24 14.54
C SER A 11 1.06 6.30 13.08
N ASP A 12 1.53 5.38 12.24
CA ASP A 12 1.23 5.34 10.81
C ASP A 12 -0.14 4.69 10.53
N LEU A 13 -0.77 4.09 11.55
CA LEU A 13 -1.98 3.30 11.41
C LEU A 13 -3.14 4.07 10.75
N GLU A 14 -3.32 5.35 11.09
CA GLU A 14 -4.42 6.16 10.53
C GLU A 14 -4.27 6.38 9.02
N ILE A 15 -3.04 6.48 8.54
CA ILE A 15 -2.73 6.58 7.10
C ILE A 15 -2.90 5.23 6.40
N VAL A 16 -2.60 4.14 7.09
CA VAL A 16 -2.72 2.77 6.54
C VAL A 16 -4.16 2.27 6.58
N ARG A 17 -5.00 2.75 7.52
CA ARG A 17 -6.39 2.31 7.72
C ARG A 17 -7.23 2.25 6.45
N PRO A 18 -7.26 3.29 5.57
CA PRO A 18 -8.03 3.22 4.32
C PRO A 18 -7.59 2.08 3.39
N ALA A 19 -6.29 1.74 3.38
CA ALA A 19 -5.78 0.61 2.62
C ALA A 19 -6.28 -0.74 3.18
N ILE A 20 -6.28 -0.87 4.50
CA ILE A 20 -6.80 -2.06 5.20
C ILE A 20 -8.28 -2.25 4.90
N GLU A 21 -9.07 -1.19 5.04
CA GLU A 21 -10.52 -1.23 4.87
C GLU A 21 -10.92 -1.59 3.44
N ILE A 22 -10.31 -0.99 2.44
CA ILE A 22 -10.61 -1.31 1.03
C ILE A 22 -10.25 -2.76 0.70
N VAL A 23 -9.09 -3.25 1.15
CA VAL A 23 -8.69 -4.64 0.89
C VAL A 23 -9.65 -5.64 1.58
N LYS A 24 -10.07 -5.35 2.82
CA LYS A 24 -11.08 -6.16 3.52
C LYS A 24 -12.42 -6.15 2.81
N SER A 25 -12.87 -5.01 2.27
CA SER A 25 -14.15 -4.91 1.56
C SER A 25 -14.22 -5.77 0.29
N PHE A 26 -13.06 -6.10 -0.29
CA PHE A 26 -12.95 -7.05 -1.41
C PHE A 26 -12.96 -8.52 -0.97
N GLY A 27 -13.00 -8.80 0.34
CA GLY A 27 -12.97 -10.16 0.89
C GLY A 27 -11.57 -10.78 0.92
N VAL A 28 -10.52 -9.97 0.81
CA VAL A 28 -9.14 -10.45 0.86
C VAL A 28 -8.67 -10.51 2.31
N GLU A 29 -8.05 -11.63 2.67
CA GLU A 29 -7.44 -11.83 3.98
C GLU A 29 -6.25 -10.87 4.18
N ILE A 30 -6.08 -10.35 5.38
CA ILE A 30 -5.01 -9.41 5.70
C ILE A 30 -4.20 -9.84 6.91
N SER A 31 -2.99 -9.28 7.02
CA SER A 31 -2.18 -9.26 8.24
C SER A 31 -1.64 -7.85 8.45
N VAL A 32 -1.72 -7.34 9.67
CA VAL A 32 -1.24 -5.99 10.01
C VAL A 32 -0.14 -6.11 11.05
N ARG A 33 1.02 -5.49 10.81
CA ARG A 33 2.20 -5.59 11.67
C ARG A 33 2.87 -4.22 11.83
N VAL A 34 3.42 -3.99 13.01
CA VAL A 34 4.39 -2.91 13.24
C VAL A 34 5.78 -3.52 13.26
N ILE A 35 6.61 -3.17 12.29
CA ILE A 35 7.99 -3.66 12.13
C ILE A 35 8.87 -2.49 11.70
N SER A 36 9.88 -2.18 12.47
CA SER A 36 10.82 -1.10 12.14
C SER A 36 12.08 -1.65 11.46
N ALA A 37 12.37 -1.17 10.25
CA ALA A 37 13.60 -1.54 9.56
C ALA A 37 14.88 -1.20 10.36
N HIS A 38 14.83 -0.13 11.15
CA HIS A 38 15.99 0.33 11.91
C HIS A 38 16.08 -0.24 13.33
N ARG A 39 14.91 -0.44 13.99
CA ARG A 39 14.87 -0.88 15.38
C ARG A 39 14.69 -2.39 15.56
N THR A 40 14.09 -3.04 14.55
CA THR A 40 13.85 -4.50 14.52
C THR A 40 14.23 -5.10 13.15
N PRO A 41 15.48 -4.90 12.66
CA PRO A 41 15.90 -5.32 11.33
C PRO A 41 15.77 -6.83 11.12
N ASN A 42 16.12 -7.64 12.11
CA ASN A 42 16.01 -9.11 12.02
C ASN A 42 14.55 -9.57 11.87
N ILE A 43 13.59 -8.86 12.49
CA ILE A 43 12.16 -9.16 12.33
C ILE A 43 11.68 -8.79 10.93
N ALA A 44 12.18 -7.67 10.36
CA ALA A 44 11.87 -7.26 9.00
C ALA A 44 12.38 -8.28 7.99
N GLU A 45 13.62 -8.73 8.14
CA GLU A 45 14.24 -9.77 7.32
C GLU A 45 13.46 -11.09 7.38
N ASP A 46 13.22 -11.61 8.59
CA ASP A 46 12.49 -12.87 8.79
C ASP A 46 11.07 -12.79 8.21
N PHE A 47 10.36 -11.69 8.45
CA PHE A 47 9.03 -11.47 7.90
C PHE A 47 9.03 -11.53 6.37
N ALA A 48 9.95 -10.81 5.72
CA ALA A 48 10.00 -10.74 4.26
C ALA A 48 10.41 -12.08 3.63
N LYS A 49 11.41 -12.77 4.19
CA LYS A 49 11.85 -14.10 3.74
C LYS A 49 10.76 -15.18 3.85
N ASN A 50 9.91 -15.08 4.86
CA ASN A 50 8.82 -16.04 5.06
C ASN A 50 7.47 -15.61 4.45
N ALA A 51 7.40 -14.44 3.80
CA ALA A 51 6.15 -13.88 3.32
C ALA A 51 5.44 -14.78 2.31
N GLU A 52 6.17 -15.33 1.33
CA GLU A 52 5.62 -16.24 0.33
C GLU A 52 5.11 -17.54 0.98
N LYS A 53 5.90 -18.17 1.86
CA LYS A 53 5.52 -19.36 2.62
C LYS A 53 4.26 -19.11 3.45
N ASN A 54 4.08 -17.91 3.98
CA ASN A 54 2.90 -17.49 4.73
C ASN A 54 1.73 -17.07 3.82
N ARG A 55 1.80 -17.33 2.49
CA ARG A 55 0.74 -17.11 1.51
C ARG A 55 0.37 -15.63 1.29
N PHE A 56 1.28 -14.70 1.58
CA PHE A 56 1.13 -13.33 1.12
C PHE A 56 1.32 -13.25 -0.40
N GLY A 57 0.54 -12.40 -1.06
CA GLY A 57 0.70 -12.10 -2.48
C GLY A 57 1.28 -10.70 -2.72
N VAL A 58 1.12 -9.80 -1.74
CA VAL A 58 1.62 -8.42 -1.78
C VAL A 58 1.93 -7.95 -0.36
N ILE A 59 2.96 -7.13 -0.23
CA ILE A 59 3.30 -6.41 1.00
C ILE A 59 3.09 -4.92 0.78
N VAL A 60 2.24 -4.27 1.58
CA VAL A 60 2.12 -2.82 1.66
C VAL A 60 2.96 -2.35 2.84
N ALA A 61 3.96 -1.52 2.58
CA ALA A 61 4.91 -1.03 3.58
C ALA A 61 4.79 0.49 3.76
N ALA A 62 4.39 0.93 4.95
CA ALA A 62 4.23 2.34 5.30
C ALA A 62 5.36 2.82 6.20
N ALA A 63 5.95 3.95 5.90
CA ALA A 63 6.95 4.60 6.73
C ALA A 63 7.08 6.10 6.40
N GLY A 64 7.44 6.89 7.40
CA GLY A 64 7.77 8.30 7.25
C GLY A 64 9.24 8.59 7.54
N LYS A 65 9.67 9.85 7.31
CA LYS A 65 11.04 10.32 7.53
C LYS A 65 12.06 9.48 6.74
N ALA A 66 13.03 8.86 7.43
CA ALA A 66 13.96 7.88 6.85
C ALA A 66 13.20 6.58 6.49
N ALA A 67 12.41 6.62 5.43
CA ALA A 67 11.41 5.63 5.06
C ALA A 67 12.01 4.43 4.31
N HIS A 68 12.91 3.70 4.95
CA HIS A 68 13.67 2.59 4.34
C HIS A 68 12.92 1.25 4.38
N LEU A 69 11.79 1.15 5.10
CA LEU A 69 11.11 -0.13 5.36
C LEU A 69 10.73 -0.87 4.07
N ALA A 70 10.15 -0.18 3.10
CA ALA A 70 9.72 -0.80 1.84
C ALA A 70 10.90 -1.39 1.07
N GLY A 71 11.99 -0.63 0.94
CA GLY A 71 13.22 -1.09 0.28
C GLY A 71 13.88 -2.27 1.01
N VAL A 72 13.91 -2.23 2.35
CA VAL A 72 14.44 -3.33 3.17
C VAL A 72 13.62 -4.61 2.97
N LEU A 73 12.29 -4.52 3.03
CA LEU A 73 11.44 -5.69 2.79
C LEU A 73 11.60 -6.22 1.35
N ALA A 74 11.64 -5.34 0.35
CA ALA A 74 11.82 -5.73 -1.06
C ALA A 74 13.17 -6.44 -1.32
N ALA A 75 14.21 -6.13 -0.54
CA ALA A 75 15.50 -6.80 -0.66
C ALA A 75 15.48 -8.27 -0.20
N TYR A 76 14.49 -8.67 0.60
CA TYR A 76 14.41 -10.02 1.18
C TYR A 76 13.27 -10.88 0.61
N THR A 77 12.48 -10.37 -0.34
CA THR A 77 11.38 -11.11 -0.95
C THR A 77 11.29 -10.86 -2.45
N THR A 78 10.73 -11.82 -3.18
CA THR A 78 10.35 -11.66 -4.59
C THR A 78 8.90 -11.21 -4.76
N LEU A 79 8.14 -11.11 -3.66
CA LEU A 79 6.78 -10.60 -3.71
C LEU A 79 6.76 -9.09 -4.05
N PRO A 80 5.74 -8.61 -4.75
CA PRO A 80 5.54 -7.18 -4.95
C PRO A 80 5.45 -6.43 -3.62
N VAL A 81 6.22 -5.33 -3.50
CA VAL A 81 6.16 -4.42 -2.37
C VAL A 81 5.60 -3.09 -2.84
N VAL A 82 4.50 -2.67 -2.21
CA VAL A 82 3.86 -1.36 -2.39
C VAL A 82 4.31 -0.45 -1.25
N ALA A 83 4.99 0.64 -1.58
CA ALA A 83 5.43 1.63 -0.62
C ALA A 83 4.37 2.73 -0.43
N LEU A 84 4.05 3.03 0.81
CA LEU A 84 3.18 4.12 1.24
C LEU A 84 4.01 5.13 2.04
N PRO A 85 4.46 6.23 1.41
CA PRO A 85 5.14 7.30 2.12
C PRO A 85 4.19 7.99 3.11
N VAL A 86 4.63 8.17 4.34
CA VAL A 86 3.86 8.83 5.40
C VAL A 86 4.44 10.22 5.65
N SER A 87 3.59 11.23 5.66
CA SER A 87 3.98 12.60 5.94
C SER A 87 4.51 12.77 7.37
N ALA A 88 5.40 13.73 7.53
CA ALA A 88 5.92 14.17 8.82
C ALA A 88 6.07 15.69 8.81
N LYS A 89 6.15 16.33 9.99
CA LYS A 89 6.27 17.79 10.12
C LYS A 89 7.44 18.40 9.35
N THR A 90 8.51 17.61 9.15
CA THR A 90 9.68 18.02 8.37
C THR A 90 9.49 17.54 6.94
N LEU A 91 9.59 18.43 5.94
CA LEU A 91 9.50 18.17 4.51
C LEU A 91 8.15 17.53 4.04
N ASP A 92 7.11 17.53 4.87
CA ASP A 92 5.75 17.08 4.53
C ASP A 92 5.69 15.71 3.79
N GLY A 93 6.63 14.81 4.09
CA GLY A 93 6.72 13.46 3.51
C GLY A 93 7.51 13.37 2.21
N LEU A 94 8.09 14.47 1.69
CA LEU A 94 8.93 14.44 0.49
C LEU A 94 10.18 13.56 0.69
N ASP A 95 10.77 13.60 1.88
CA ASP A 95 11.87 12.73 2.29
C ASP A 95 11.48 11.25 2.23
N ALA A 96 10.30 10.90 2.74
CA ALA A 96 9.79 9.54 2.69
C ALA A 96 9.51 9.08 1.26
N LEU A 97 8.87 9.93 0.44
CA LEU A 97 8.62 9.64 -0.97
C LEU A 97 9.92 9.38 -1.74
N LEU A 98 10.91 10.27 -1.62
CA LEU A 98 12.18 10.14 -2.32
C LEU A 98 12.98 8.91 -1.86
N ALA A 99 12.93 8.57 -0.56
CA ALA A 99 13.56 7.36 -0.04
C ALA A 99 12.95 6.07 -0.59
N MET A 100 11.65 6.07 -0.91
CA MET A 100 10.93 4.90 -1.39
C MET A 100 10.94 4.76 -2.92
N VAL A 101 10.97 5.89 -3.67
CA VAL A 101 10.89 5.84 -5.13
C VAL A 101 12.27 5.70 -5.80
N GLN A 102 13.35 6.18 -5.16
CA GLN A 102 14.72 6.16 -5.71
C GLN A 102 15.44 4.84 -5.37
N MET A 103 14.84 3.72 -5.78
CA MET A 103 15.39 2.40 -5.53
C MET A 103 16.54 2.06 -6.50
N PRO A 104 17.55 1.29 -6.05
CA PRO A 104 18.63 0.82 -6.91
C PRO A 104 18.12 -0.19 -7.96
N PRO A 105 18.80 -0.29 -9.12
CA PRO A 105 18.48 -1.31 -10.11
C PRO A 105 18.49 -2.72 -9.50
N GLY A 106 17.46 -3.51 -9.81
CA GLY A 106 17.29 -4.88 -9.33
C GLY A 106 16.38 -5.04 -8.11
N ILE A 107 16.09 -3.98 -7.35
CA ILE A 107 15.19 -4.01 -6.20
C ILE A 107 14.04 -3.00 -6.40
N PRO A 108 13.04 -3.32 -7.24
CA PRO A 108 11.94 -2.41 -7.51
C PRO A 108 10.95 -2.34 -6.33
N VAL A 109 10.36 -1.16 -6.13
CA VAL A 109 9.27 -0.92 -5.19
C VAL A 109 8.20 -0.08 -5.90
N ALA A 110 6.93 -0.48 -5.81
CA ALA A 110 5.82 0.28 -6.37
C ALA A 110 5.37 1.36 -5.38
N CYS A 111 5.72 2.63 -5.62
CA CYS A 111 5.41 3.72 -4.70
C CYS A 111 4.10 4.43 -5.07
N VAL A 112 3.24 4.68 -4.08
CA VAL A 112 2.05 5.54 -4.20
C VAL A 112 2.34 6.95 -3.68
N GLY A 113 1.38 7.85 -3.82
CA GLY A 113 1.51 9.22 -3.29
C GLY A 113 1.63 9.26 -1.76
N ILE A 114 2.12 10.39 -1.24
CA ILE A 114 2.21 10.65 0.21
C ILE A 114 0.81 10.54 0.83
N ASP A 115 0.70 9.83 1.95
CA ASP A 115 -0.53 9.56 2.70
C ASP A 115 -1.67 8.91 1.88
N ALA A 116 -1.36 8.38 0.70
CA ALA A 116 -2.33 7.79 -0.22
C ALA A 116 -2.69 6.34 0.15
N GLY A 117 -3.13 6.11 1.40
CA GLY A 117 -3.45 4.79 1.93
C GLY A 117 -4.46 4.03 1.06
N LEU A 118 -5.56 4.70 0.64
CA LEU A 118 -6.55 4.07 -0.25
C LEU A 118 -5.92 3.55 -1.55
N ASN A 119 -5.05 4.34 -2.18
CA ASN A 119 -4.37 3.94 -3.42
C ASN A 119 -3.38 2.80 -3.18
N ALA A 120 -2.73 2.74 -2.02
CA ALA A 120 -1.88 1.59 -1.68
C ALA A 120 -2.68 0.29 -1.60
N GLY A 121 -3.86 0.33 -0.98
CA GLY A 121 -4.78 -0.81 -0.93
C GLY A 121 -5.31 -1.21 -2.32
N LEU A 122 -5.71 -0.25 -3.13
CA LEU A 122 -6.19 -0.50 -4.49
C LEU A 122 -5.08 -1.07 -5.39
N LEU A 123 -3.85 -0.57 -5.29
CA LEU A 123 -2.72 -1.11 -6.03
C LEU A 123 -2.42 -2.56 -5.62
N ALA A 124 -2.46 -2.87 -4.33
CA ALA A 124 -2.32 -4.24 -3.85
C ALA A 124 -3.42 -5.16 -4.43
N LEU A 125 -4.67 -4.69 -4.48
CA LEU A 125 -5.78 -5.42 -5.11
C LEU A 125 -5.59 -5.58 -6.62
N GLN A 126 -5.06 -4.56 -7.32
CA GLN A 126 -4.76 -4.65 -8.75
C GLN A 126 -3.70 -5.71 -9.03
N ILE A 127 -2.65 -5.78 -8.22
CA ILE A 127 -1.61 -6.81 -8.33
C ILE A 127 -2.22 -8.21 -8.16
N LEU A 128 -3.04 -8.42 -7.12
CA LEU A 128 -3.72 -9.70 -6.91
C LEU A 128 -4.72 -10.02 -8.02
N GLY A 129 -5.41 -9.00 -8.53
CA GLY A 129 -6.41 -9.12 -9.59
C GLY A 129 -5.86 -9.57 -10.94
N VAL A 130 -4.54 -9.53 -11.17
CA VAL A 130 -3.90 -10.09 -12.36
C VAL A 130 -4.15 -11.60 -12.45
N SER A 131 -4.21 -12.30 -11.31
CA SER A 131 -4.40 -13.75 -11.23
C SER A 131 -5.73 -14.17 -10.58
N ASP A 132 -6.53 -13.21 -10.10
CA ASP A 132 -7.81 -13.45 -9.43
C ASP A 132 -8.96 -12.69 -10.14
N ASN A 133 -9.75 -13.42 -10.92
CA ASN A 133 -10.84 -12.87 -11.71
C ASN A 133 -11.94 -12.21 -10.87
N ASN A 134 -12.16 -12.67 -9.63
CA ASN A 134 -13.16 -12.07 -8.75
C ASN A 134 -12.69 -10.68 -8.26
N ILE A 135 -11.42 -10.57 -7.90
CA ILE A 135 -10.83 -9.27 -7.53
C ILE A 135 -10.84 -8.33 -8.75
N ALA A 136 -10.45 -8.83 -9.94
CA ALA A 136 -10.48 -8.05 -11.17
C ALA A 136 -11.87 -7.53 -11.50
N PHE A 137 -12.90 -8.35 -11.36
CA PHE A 137 -14.29 -7.96 -11.56
C PHE A 137 -14.72 -6.84 -10.59
N LYS A 138 -14.49 -7.04 -9.30
CA LYS A 138 -14.81 -6.02 -8.27
C LYS A 138 -14.07 -4.69 -8.50
N LEU A 139 -12.84 -4.72 -9.02
CA LEU A 139 -12.11 -3.51 -9.38
C LEU A 139 -12.75 -2.75 -10.54
N LYS A 140 -13.34 -3.45 -11.53
CA LYS A 140 -14.11 -2.82 -12.60
C LYS A 140 -15.35 -2.14 -12.04
N GLU A 141 -16.15 -2.86 -11.24
CA GLU A 141 -17.33 -2.28 -10.58
C GLU A 141 -16.96 -1.06 -9.72
N TYR A 142 -15.86 -1.13 -8.98
CA TYR A 142 -15.36 0.00 -8.17
C TYR A 142 -15.11 1.24 -9.04
N LYS A 143 -14.42 1.09 -10.19
CA LYS A 143 -14.16 2.19 -11.13
C LYS A 143 -15.43 2.75 -11.76
N GLU A 144 -16.36 1.90 -12.15
CA GLU A 144 -17.66 2.32 -12.69
C GLU A 144 -18.45 3.13 -11.66
N ASN A 145 -18.47 2.70 -10.41
CA ASN A 145 -19.14 3.42 -9.34
C ASN A 145 -18.48 4.77 -9.02
N MET A 146 -17.16 4.88 -9.12
CA MET A 146 -16.48 6.19 -9.03
C MET A 146 -16.90 7.12 -10.17
N ALA A 147 -16.94 6.62 -11.40
CA ALA A 147 -17.37 7.43 -12.55
C ALA A 147 -18.81 7.94 -12.41
N LYS A 148 -19.75 7.07 -11.99
CA LYS A 148 -21.14 7.47 -11.72
C LYS A 148 -21.23 8.60 -10.69
N LYS A 149 -20.47 8.50 -9.58
CA LYS A 149 -20.44 9.55 -8.55
C LYS A 149 -19.92 10.90 -9.07
N VAL A 150 -18.95 10.90 -9.98
CA VAL A 150 -18.46 12.13 -10.59
C VAL A 150 -19.51 12.75 -11.53
N ILE A 151 -20.16 11.93 -12.36
CA ILE A 151 -21.23 12.37 -13.26
C ILE A 151 -22.40 12.98 -12.45
N GLU A 152 -22.81 12.35 -11.34
CA GLU A 152 -23.85 12.88 -10.47
C GLU A 152 -23.47 14.24 -9.84
N LYS A 153 -22.21 14.39 -9.45
CA LYS A 153 -21.69 15.68 -8.92
C LYS A 153 -21.67 16.76 -9.99
N ASP A 154 -21.19 16.43 -11.20
CA ASP A 154 -21.16 17.32 -12.34
C ASP A 154 -22.58 17.83 -12.67
N LYS A 155 -23.54 16.93 -12.75
CA LYS A 155 -24.94 17.30 -12.98
C LYS A 155 -25.46 18.26 -11.91
N LYS A 156 -25.23 18.00 -10.62
CA LYS A 156 -25.65 18.88 -9.52
C LYS A 156 -25.02 20.27 -9.61
N VAL A 157 -23.74 20.34 -9.98
CA VAL A 157 -23.06 21.64 -10.12
C VAL A 157 -23.60 22.39 -11.33
N SER A 158 -23.71 21.74 -12.49
CA SER A 158 -24.17 22.38 -13.74
C SER A 158 -25.63 22.87 -13.67
N GLU A 159 -26.49 22.19 -12.88
CA GLU A 159 -27.87 22.62 -12.63
C GLU A 159 -28.00 23.76 -11.61
N SER A 160 -26.90 24.15 -10.93
CA SER A 160 -26.89 25.18 -9.90
C SER A 160 -26.47 26.56 -10.44
N PHE A 161 -26.03 26.64 -11.68
CA PHE A 161 -25.60 27.84 -12.41
C PHE A 161 -26.33 27.99 -13.75
#